data_30e35fea8cf088be60bf4f19ce49054a
#
_entry.id   30e35fea8cf088be60bf4f19ce49054a
#
_cell.length_a   1.000
_cell.length_b   1.000
_cell.length_c   1.000
_cell.angle_alpha   90.00
_cell.angle_beta   90.00
_cell.angle_gamma   90.00
#
_symmetry.space_group_name_H-M   'P 1'
#
loop_
_entity.id
_entity.type
_entity.pdbx_description
1 polymer ?
#
loop_
_entity_poly.entity_id
_entity_poly.type
_entity_poly.pdbx_seq_one_letter_code
_entity_poly.pdbx_strand_id
1 'polypeptide(L)'
;IRQAGYNIAAKSVKDHIELKRARPGELRATVRASGRPMPLIAFAARQTRAGVSVKVKEGRKLIKGAFIATMPTGHKGVFNRVGNRHKRVRRDGRVTWSGLPIKEMYGPSVPAAFRNRVVQDALQRVARARFPAIFEHELRYLLRR
;
A
#
# COMPACT_ATOMS: atom_id res chain seq x y z
N ILE A 1 0.95 12.17 1.38
CA ILE A 1 1.17 10.93 2.15
C ILE A 1 2.62 10.92 2.68
N ARG A 2 3.63 11.12 1.82
CA ARG A 2 5.04 11.21 2.27
C ARG A 2 5.29 12.37 3.23
N GLN A 3 4.70 13.53 3.00
CA GLN A 3 4.78 14.70 3.90
C GLN A 3 4.18 14.43 5.30
N ALA A 4 3.31 13.44 5.43
CA ALA A 4 2.77 12.98 6.71
C ALA A 4 3.58 11.82 7.33
N GLY A 5 4.84 11.65 6.95
CA GLY A 5 5.75 10.67 7.51
C GLY A 5 5.56 9.22 7.01
N TYR A 6 4.62 8.95 6.10
CA TYR A 6 4.47 7.60 5.55
C TYR A 6 5.53 7.30 4.49
N ASN A 7 6.30 6.25 4.72
CA ASN A 7 7.34 5.80 3.78
C ASN A 7 6.76 4.81 2.76
N ILE A 8 5.99 5.32 1.82
CA ILE A 8 5.35 4.53 0.76
C ILE A 8 5.89 4.98 -0.59
N ALA A 9 6.20 4.04 -1.48
CA ALA A 9 6.56 4.35 -2.86
C ALA A 9 5.39 5.04 -3.58
N ALA A 10 5.68 6.10 -4.35
CA ALA A 10 4.64 6.84 -5.08
C ALA A 10 3.87 5.94 -6.05
N LYS A 11 4.54 4.96 -6.69
CA LYS A 11 3.91 3.96 -7.55
C LYS A 11 2.85 3.17 -6.79
N SER A 12 3.18 2.63 -5.61
CA SER A 12 2.23 1.86 -4.80
C SER A 12 1.01 2.69 -4.36
N VAL A 13 1.16 4.01 -4.17
CA VAL A 13 0.00 4.88 -3.90
C VAL A 13 -0.86 5.04 -5.14
N LYS A 14 -0.24 5.26 -6.32
CA LYS A 14 -0.95 5.41 -7.60
C LYS A 14 -1.77 4.17 -7.94
N ASP A 15 -1.22 2.98 -7.72
CA ASP A 15 -1.88 1.69 -7.99
C ASP A 15 -3.14 1.47 -7.12
N HIS A 16 -3.30 2.24 -6.04
CA HIS A 16 -4.45 2.17 -5.14
C HIS A 16 -5.40 3.38 -5.28
N ILE A 17 -5.14 4.28 -6.23
CA ILE A 17 -5.99 5.45 -6.50
C ILE A 17 -6.57 5.34 -7.91
N GLU A 18 -7.88 5.38 -7.99
CA GLU A 18 -8.64 5.49 -9.21
C GLU A 18 -9.09 6.94 -9.42
N LEU A 19 -8.84 7.48 -10.59
CA LEU A 19 -9.27 8.82 -10.99
C LEU A 19 -10.34 8.73 -12.08
N LYS A 20 -11.58 9.06 -11.74
CA LYS A 20 -12.65 9.28 -12.71
C LYS A 20 -12.66 10.77 -13.08
N ARG A 21 -12.30 11.08 -14.32
CA ARG A 21 -12.28 12.46 -14.83
C ARG A 21 -13.69 12.94 -15.14
N ALA A 22 -13.91 14.25 -15.00
CA ALA A 22 -15.12 14.90 -15.51
C ALA A 22 -15.22 14.75 -17.04
N ARG A 23 -16.44 14.67 -17.55
CA ARG A 23 -16.75 14.59 -18.99
C ARG A 23 -17.82 15.61 -19.33
N PRO A 24 -17.95 16.01 -20.62
CA PRO A 24 -19.12 16.77 -21.08
C PRO A 24 -20.39 16.00 -20.71
N GLY A 25 -21.33 16.64 -20.00
CA GLY A 25 -22.52 16.00 -19.44
C GLY A 25 -22.41 15.46 -18.02
N GLU A 26 -21.19 15.18 -17.49
CA GLU A 26 -20.96 14.85 -16.08
C GLU A 26 -19.78 15.68 -15.56
N LEU A 27 -20.04 16.90 -15.09
CA LEU A 27 -19.03 17.85 -14.59
C LEU A 27 -18.55 17.47 -13.18
N ARG A 28 -18.28 16.18 -12.95
CA ARG A 28 -17.81 15.65 -11.68
C ARG A 28 -16.55 14.82 -11.88
N ALA A 29 -15.45 15.25 -11.27
CA ALA A 29 -14.26 14.40 -11.12
C ALA A 29 -14.30 13.70 -9.76
N THR A 30 -13.94 12.42 -9.73
CA THR A 30 -13.93 11.63 -8.51
C THR A 30 -12.58 10.95 -8.33
N VAL A 31 -11.99 11.09 -7.14
CA VAL A 31 -10.80 10.36 -6.73
C VAL A 31 -11.21 9.30 -5.71
N ARG A 32 -11.02 8.04 -6.06
CA ARG A 32 -11.29 6.91 -5.18
C ARG A 32 -9.98 6.28 -4.73
N ALA A 33 -9.87 5.97 -3.44
CA ALA A 33 -8.76 5.21 -2.90
C ALA A 33 -9.23 3.81 -2.54
N SER A 34 -8.51 2.77 -2.99
CA SER A 34 -8.78 1.39 -2.63
C SER A 34 -8.57 1.18 -1.13
N GLY A 35 -9.55 0.57 -0.47
CA GLY A 35 -9.46 0.19 0.95
C GLY A 35 -8.55 -1.00 1.23
N ARG A 36 -8.00 -1.65 0.20
CA ARG A 36 -7.11 -2.80 0.37
C ARG A 36 -5.86 -2.41 1.16
N PRO A 37 -5.50 -3.16 2.20
CA PRO A 37 -4.25 -2.94 2.92
C PRO A 37 -3.04 -3.12 1.98
N MET A 38 -2.00 -2.32 2.16
CA MET A 38 -0.81 -2.41 1.32
C MET A 38 0.15 -3.47 1.87
N PRO A 39 0.74 -4.33 1.01
CA PRO A 39 1.73 -5.30 1.46
C PRO A 39 2.90 -4.63 2.20
N LEU A 40 3.37 -5.23 3.29
CA LEU A 40 4.47 -4.63 4.08
C LEU A 40 5.78 -4.50 3.29
N ILE A 41 5.93 -5.25 2.21
CA ILE A 41 7.10 -5.12 1.32
C ILE A 41 7.21 -3.71 0.71
N ALA A 42 6.09 -3.00 0.52
CA ALA A 42 6.05 -1.64 -0.02
C ALA A 42 6.60 -0.57 0.95
N PHE A 43 6.84 -0.93 2.22
CA PHE A 43 7.30 -0.02 3.28
C PHE A 43 8.80 -0.19 3.58
N ALA A 44 9.64 -0.22 2.55
CA ALA A 44 11.08 -0.39 2.66
C ALA A 44 11.49 -1.55 3.59
N ALA A 45 10.83 -2.71 3.41
CA ALA A 45 11.10 -3.91 4.18
C ALA A 45 12.52 -4.41 3.93
N ARG A 46 13.21 -4.81 5.00
CA ARG A 46 14.55 -5.39 4.96
C ARG A 46 14.60 -6.64 5.82
N GLN A 47 15.12 -7.73 5.26
CA GLN A 47 15.37 -8.95 6.02
C GLN A 47 16.49 -8.73 7.03
N THR A 48 16.27 -9.18 8.26
CA THR A 48 17.28 -9.23 9.32
C THR A 48 17.32 -10.64 9.95
N ARG A 49 18.32 -10.92 10.73
CA ARG A 49 18.45 -12.21 11.43
C ARG A 49 17.27 -12.49 12.38
N ALA A 50 16.72 -11.46 13.01
CA ALA A 50 15.64 -11.58 13.99
C ALA A 50 14.22 -11.47 13.37
N GLY A 51 14.12 -11.12 12.07
CA GLY A 51 12.84 -10.92 11.38
C GLY A 51 12.93 -9.92 10.25
N VAL A 52 11.86 -9.19 10.00
CA VAL A 52 11.80 -8.15 8.96
C VAL A 52 11.67 -6.78 9.59
N SER A 53 12.54 -5.87 9.20
CA SER A 53 12.50 -4.47 9.61
C SER A 53 11.75 -3.67 8.54
N VAL A 54 10.69 -2.95 8.92
CA VAL A 54 9.85 -2.12 8.04
C VAL A 54 9.83 -0.68 8.51
N LYS A 55 9.67 0.27 7.57
CA LYS A 55 9.53 1.69 7.86
C LYS A 55 8.18 2.17 7.35
N VAL A 56 7.13 2.01 8.15
CA VAL A 56 5.77 2.45 7.81
C VAL A 56 5.60 3.95 7.99
N LYS A 57 6.07 4.48 9.13
CA LYS A 57 6.14 5.91 9.48
C LYS A 57 7.57 6.30 9.80
N GLU A 58 7.73 7.33 10.60
CA GLU A 58 9.03 7.67 11.17
C GLU A 58 9.56 6.51 12.03
N GLY A 59 10.85 6.23 11.87
CA GLY A 59 11.50 5.09 12.51
C GLY A 59 11.24 3.74 11.80
N ARG A 60 12.02 2.76 12.16
CA ARG A 60 11.90 1.38 11.68
C ARG A 60 11.35 0.50 12.80
N LYS A 61 10.43 -0.40 12.44
CA LYS A 61 9.87 -1.39 13.36
C LYS A 61 10.30 -2.78 12.93
N LEU A 62 10.85 -3.56 13.87
CA LEU A 62 11.20 -4.96 13.66
C LEU A 62 9.99 -5.84 13.93
N ILE A 63 9.65 -6.70 12.96
CA ILE A 63 8.64 -7.74 13.08
C ILE A 63 9.39 -9.06 13.28
N LYS A 64 9.44 -9.51 14.52
CA LYS A 64 10.13 -10.76 14.89
C LYS A 64 9.47 -11.96 14.21
N GLY A 65 10.30 -12.91 13.76
CA GLY A 65 9.84 -14.15 13.12
C GLY A 65 9.26 -13.99 11.71
N ALA A 66 9.11 -12.75 11.21
CA ALA A 66 8.73 -12.52 9.83
C ALA A 66 9.91 -12.74 8.87
N PHE A 67 9.59 -13.06 7.62
CA PHE A 67 10.58 -13.25 6.56
C PHE A 67 10.06 -12.72 5.22
N ILE A 68 10.99 -12.34 4.36
CA ILE A 68 10.69 -11.95 2.97
C ILE A 68 10.81 -13.20 2.10
N ALA A 69 9.78 -13.48 1.29
CA ALA A 69 9.81 -14.57 0.34
C ALA A 69 9.17 -14.15 -0.99
N THR A 70 9.59 -14.84 -2.05
CA THR A 70 8.93 -14.76 -3.36
C THR A 70 8.19 -16.07 -3.59
N MET A 71 6.90 -15.97 -3.86
CA MET A 71 6.04 -17.12 -4.16
C MET A 71 6.31 -17.66 -5.58
N PRO A 72 5.94 -18.91 -5.88
CA PRO A 72 6.06 -19.47 -7.25
C PRO A 72 5.38 -18.62 -8.32
N THR A 73 4.36 -17.85 -7.96
CA THR A 73 3.67 -16.88 -8.83
C THR A 73 4.47 -15.61 -9.12
N GLY A 74 5.72 -15.47 -8.60
CA GLY A 74 6.52 -14.25 -8.69
C GLY A 74 6.16 -13.18 -7.66
N HIS A 75 5.10 -13.36 -6.87
CA HIS A 75 4.70 -12.41 -5.84
C HIS A 75 5.70 -12.37 -4.68
N LYS A 76 6.28 -11.21 -4.42
CA LYS A 76 7.22 -10.96 -3.32
C LYS A 76 6.50 -10.24 -2.18
N GLY A 77 6.56 -10.80 -0.98
CA GLY A 77 5.90 -10.28 0.21
C GLY A 77 6.67 -10.48 1.50
N VAL A 78 6.13 -9.91 2.56
CA VAL A 78 6.57 -10.18 3.95
C VAL A 78 5.58 -11.15 4.56
N PHE A 79 6.08 -12.28 5.03
CA PHE A 79 5.25 -13.36 5.56
C PHE A 79 5.60 -13.66 7.00
N ASN A 80 4.62 -14.17 7.74
CA ASN A 80 4.82 -14.76 9.05
C ASN A 80 4.27 -16.19 9.06
N ARG A 81 4.87 -17.05 9.86
CA ARG A 81 4.37 -18.41 10.09
C ARG A 81 3.27 -18.34 11.15
N VAL A 82 2.14 -18.97 10.88
CA VAL A 82 0.97 -18.96 11.77
C VAL A 82 0.49 -20.39 12.03
N GLY A 83 -0.15 -20.59 13.18
CA GLY A 83 -0.71 -21.89 13.54
C GLY A 83 0.33 -22.91 14.03
N ASN A 84 -0.11 -24.16 14.08
CA ASN A 84 0.68 -25.30 14.55
C ASN A 84 1.13 -26.17 13.39
N ARG A 85 2.24 -26.89 13.58
CA ARG A 85 2.67 -27.92 12.64
C ARG A 85 1.66 -29.06 12.62
N HIS A 86 1.30 -29.53 11.43
CA HIS A 86 0.41 -30.68 11.25
C HIS A 86 1.23 -31.92 10.88
N LYS A 87 0.95 -33.02 11.55
CA LYS A 87 1.47 -34.34 11.24
C LYS A 87 0.82 -34.83 9.95
N ARG A 88 1.63 -35.20 8.95
CA ARG A 88 1.17 -35.85 7.73
C ARG A 88 1.70 -37.26 7.69
N VAL A 89 0.81 -38.22 7.58
CA VAL A 89 1.21 -39.60 7.33
C VAL A 89 1.13 -39.85 5.82
N ARG A 90 2.24 -40.19 5.19
CA ARG A 90 2.29 -40.57 3.77
C ARG A 90 1.71 -41.95 3.58
N ARG A 91 1.36 -42.31 2.33
CA ARG A 91 0.85 -43.67 1.99
C ARG A 91 1.83 -44.77 2.34
N ASP A 92 3.14 -44.48 2.35
CA ASP A 92 4.21 -45.38 2.77
C ASP A 92 4.40 -45.53 4.29
N GLY A 93 3.47 -44.98 5.08
CA GLY A 93 3.52 -44.99 6.55
C GLY A 93 4.50 -43.98 7.15
N ARG A 94 5.30 -43.29 6.36
CA ARG A 94 6.25 -42.29 6.88
C ARG A 94 5.53 -41.07 7.42
N VAL A 95 5.95 -40.66 8.59
CA VAL A 95 5.45 -39.44 9.25
C VAL A 95 6.30 -38.26 8.80
N THR A 96 5.66 -37.28 8.17
CA THR A 96 6.25 -36.00 7.85
C THR A 96 5.50 -34.89 8.54
N TRP A 97 6.20 -33.83 8.91
CA TRP A 97 5.56 -32.64 9.45
C TRP A 97 5.34 -31.62 8.32
N SER A 98 4.13 -31.17 8.15
CA SER A 98 3.90 -30.00 7.25
C SER A 98 4.58 -28.77 7.83
N GLY A 99 5.13 -27.93 6.96
CA GLY A 99 5.55 -26.59 7.36
C GLY A 99 4.37 -25.83 7.97
N LEU A 100 4.68 -24.86 8.85
CA LEU A 100 3.64 -23.97 9.36
C LEU A 100 3.04 -23.17 8.20
N PRO A 101 1.69 -23.00 8.18
CA PRO A 101 1.06 -22.10 7.22
C PRO A 101 1.69 -20.71 7.28
N ILE A 102 1.84 -20.09 6.13
CA ILE A 102 2.37 -18.72 6.03
C ILE A 102 1.23 -17.75 5.74
N LYS A 103 1.27 -16.60 6.35
CA LYS A 103 0.33 -15.50 6.12
C LYS A 103 1.09 -14.26 5.71
N GLU A 104 0.67 -13.63 4.63
CA GLU A 104 1.23 -12.35 4.21
C GLU A 104 0.83 -11.24 5.18
N MET A 105 1.75 -10.34 5.43
CA MET A 105 1.57 -9.22 6.34
C MET A 105 1.36 -7.94 5.57
N TYR A 106 0.39 -7.17 6.04
CA TYR A 106 -0.03 -5.92 5.43
C TYR A 106 0.15 -4.75 6.40
N GLY A 107 0.38 -3.59 5.83
CA GLY A 107 0.41 -2.31 6.51
C GLY A 107 -0.89 -1.53 6.33
N PRO A 108 -0.90 -0.22 6.64
CA PRO A 108 -2.08 0.63 6.50
C PRO A 108 -2.50 0.73 5.03
N SER A 109 -3.81 0.90 4.81
CA SER A 109 -4.36 1.19 3.49
C SER A 109 -4.21 2.68 3.15
N VAL A 110 -4.34 3.02 1.86
CA VAL A 110 -4.31 4.41 1.39
C VAL A 110 -5.40 5.26 2.04
N PRO A 111 -6.67 4.82 2.15
CA PRO A 111 -7.69 5.58 2.88
C PRO A 111 -7.37 5.82 4.36
N ALA A 112 -6.72 4.88 5.03
CA ALA A 112 -6.28 5.08 6.41
C ALA A 112 -5.22 6.20 6.52
N ALA A 113 -4.34 6.33 5.53
CA ALA A 113 -3.40 7.44 5.45
C ALA A 113 -4.11 8.78 5.17
N PHE A 114 -5.15 8.80 4.34
CA PHE A 114 -5.94 10.00 4.02
C PHE A 114 -6.78 10.51 5.21
N ARG A 115 -7.12 9.68 6.19
CA ARG A 115 -7.79 10.12 7.43
C ARG A 115 -6.90 10.96 8.34
N ASN A 116 -5.59 10.96 8.11
CA ASN A 116 -4.67 11.78 8.87
C ASN A 116 -4.86 13.27 8.50
N ARG A 117 -5.10 14.13 9.51
CA ARG A 117 -5.31 15.57 9.31
C ARG A 117 -4.15 16.23 8.57
N VAL A 118 -2.91 15.89 8.88
CA VAL A 118 -1.73 16.42 8.18
C VAL A 118 -1.77 16.14 6.67
N VAL A 119 -2.26 14.96 6.28
CA VAL A 119 -2.43 14.61 4.85
C VAL A 119 -3.56 15.43 4.23
N GLN A 120 -4.68 15.58 4.93
CA GLN A 120 -5.82 16.37 4.46
C GLN A 120 -5.45 17.83 4.27
N ASP A 121 -4.79 18.44 5.25
CA ASP A 121 -4.35 19.83 5.19
C ASP A 121 -3.35 20.06 4.06
N ALA A 122 -2.41 19.13 3.86
CA ALA A 122 -1.47 19.20 2.75
C ALA A 122 -2.17 19.10 1.38
N LEU A 123 -3.17 18.21 1.26
CA LEU A 123 -3.97 18.08 0.03
C LEU A 123 -4.77 19.34 -0.26
N GLN A 124 -5.45 19.90 0.76
CA GLN A 124 -6.22 21.14 0.59
C GLN A 124 -5.32 22.31 0.21
N ARG A 125 -4.15 22.44 0.83
CA ARG A 125 -3.17 23.48 0.51
C ARG A 125 -2.73 23.40 -0.95
N VAL A 126 -2.36 22.21 -1.42
CA VAL A 126 -1.94 22.00 -2.82
C VAL A 126 -3.10 22.26 -3.78
N ALA A 127 -4.32 21.80 -3.45
CA ALA A 127 -5.50 22.03 -4.27
C ALA A 127 -5.80 23.54 -4.41
N ARG A 128 -5.84 24.28 -3.30
CA ARG A 128 -6.07 25.72 -3.30
C ARG A 128 -5.00 26.50 -4.08
N ALA A 129 -3.75 26.08 -3.99
CA ALA A 129 -2.64 26.75 -4.68
C ALA A 129 -2.65 26.49 -6.21
N ARG A 130 -3.05 25.29 -6.65
CA ARG A 130 -2.96 24.91 -8.07
C ARG A 130 -4.25 25.05 -8.84
N PHE A 131 -5.40 24.93 -8.18
CA PHE A 131 -6.70 24.94 -8.85
C PHE A 131 -6.95 26.22 -9.67
N PRO A 132 -6.70 27.44 -9.17
CA PRO A 132 -6.98 28.66 -9.95
C PRO A 132 -6.21 28.69 -11.27
N ALA A 133 -4.91 28.42 -11.25
CA ALA A 133 -4.08 28.46 -12.45
C ALA A 133 -4.47 27.39 -13.48
N ILE A 134 -4.79 26.18 -13.03
CA ILE A 134 -5.25 25.10 -13.91
C ILE A 134 -6.62 25.44 -14.48
N PHE A 135 -7.52 25.96 -13.66
CA PHE A 135 -8.87 26.35 -14.09
C PHE A 135 -8.83 27.47 -15.14
N GLU A 136 -8.04 28.53 -14.92
CA GLU A 136 -7.88 29.61 -15.89
C GLU A 136 -7.27 29.10 -17.21
N HIS A 137 -6.29 28.21 -17.14
CA HIS A 137 -5.68 27.62 -18.33
C HIS A 137 -6.71 26.85 -19.16
N GLU A 138 -7.49 25.97 -18.53
CA GLU A 138 -8.53 25.18 -19.19
C GLU A 138 -9.67 26.08 -19.74
N LEU A 139 -10.08 27.10 -18.97
CA LEU A 139 -11.09 28.05 -19.41
C LEU A 139 -10.64 28.83 -20.66
N ARG A 140 -9.41 29.34 -20.66
CA ARG A 140 -8.85 30.01 -21.83
C ARG A 140 -8.75 29.10 -23.05
N TYR A 141 -8.40 27.84 -22.84
CA TYR A 141 -8.36 26.85 -23.91
C TYR A 141 -9.73 26.60 -24.54
N LEU A 142 -10.77 26.49 -23.71
CA LEU A 142 -12.15 26.29 -24.17
C LEU A 142 -12.73 27.52 -24.89
N LEU A 143 -12.38 28.72 -24.41
CA LEU A 143 -12.88 29.99 -25.02
C LEU A 143 -12.17 30.38 -26.34
N ARG A 144 -11.03 29.73 -26.65
CA ARG A 144 -10.31 29.93 -27.93
C ARG A 144 -10.79 28.99 -29.04
N ARG A 145 -11.70 28.09 -28.77
CA ARG A 145 -12.31 27.15 -29.70
C ARG A 145 -13.63 27.66 -30.19
#